data_5ca8bc0a38fa777c93e11bb96bd66ac4
#
_entry.id   5ca8bc0a38fa777c93e11bb96bd66ac4
#
_cell.length_a   1.000
_cell.length_b   1.000
_cell.length_c   1.000
_cell.angle_alpha   90.00
_cell.angle_beta   90.00
_cell.angle_gamma   90.00
#
_symmetry.space_group_name_H-M   'P 1'
#
loop_
_entity.id
_entity.type
_entity.pdbx_description
1 polymer ?
#
loop_
_entity_poly.entity_id
_entity_poly.type
_entity_poly.pdbx_seq_one_letter_code
_entity_poly.pdbx_strand_id
1 'polypeptide(L)'
;MHDIRKITVISDTHGVIDDQITSVLNDSDMIVHAGDIMSTSIIKKLKTYSSRVIAVAGNNDLPERYPDEEDKKIISELKKVEQFSINNKLVTVEHGDRFGHHPSHADLRAAHPDSKLIIYGHTHNQVCDMSKSPWVVNPGAAGHTRNNDGGPCYMQILIDNDNWEIKSHCIK
;
A
#
# COMPACT_ATOMS: atom_id res chain seq x y z
N MET A 1 -12.14 2.52 21.03
CA MET A 1 -11.45 2.44 19.71
C MET A 1 -9.98 2.40 20.02
N HIS A 2 -9.24 1.36 19.55
CA HIS A 2 -7.79 1.40 19.66
C HIS A 2 -7.25 2.48 18.71
N ASP A 3 -6.45 3.40 19.25
CA ASP A 3 -5.73 4.38 18.43
C ASP A 3 -4.78 3.65 17.49
N ILE A 4 -4.81 4.02 16.20
CA ILE A 4 -3.86 3.50 15.22
C ILE A 4 -2.53 4.19 15.47
N ARG A 5 -1.52 3.40 15.84
CA ARG A 5 -0.17 3.90 16.14
C ARG A 5 0.86 3.40 15.14
N LYS A 6 0.57 2.27 14.46
CA LYS A 6 1.50 1.65 13.53
C LYS A 6 0.77 1.11 12.32
N ILE A 7 1.10 1.65 11.16
CA ILE A 7 0.62 1.17 9.86
C ILE A 7 1.79 0.55 9.12
N THR A 8 1.63 -0.68 8.62
CA THR A 8 2.56 -1.24 7.65
C THR A 8 1.98 -1.10 6.25
N VAL A 9 2.78 -0.54 5.35
CA VAL A 9 2.43 -0.28 3.95
C VAL A 9 3.25 -1.19 3.07
N ILE A 10 2.55 -1.93 2.21
CA ILE A 10 3.12 -2.80 1.18
C ILE A 10 2.46 -2.53 -0.18
N SER A 11 3.09 -2.95 -1.25
CA SER A 11 2.58 -2.87 -2.62
C SER A 11 3.24 -3.93 -3.50
N ASP A 12 2.67 -4.17 -4.68
CA ASP A 12 3.32 -4.92 -5.76
C ASP A 12 3.83 -6.30 -5.29
N THR A 13 2.97 -7.03 -4.59
CA THR A 13 3.27 -8.38 -4.10
C THR A 13 3.31 -9.41 -5.23
N HIS A 14 2.56 -9.16 -6.32
CA HIS A 14 2.49 -10.09 -7.46
C HIS A 14 2.28 -11.56 -7.05
N GLY A 15 1.41 -11.78 -6.05
CA GLY A 15 1.02 -13.09 -5.56
C GLY A 15 1.89 -13.66 -4.44
N VAL A 16 2.98 -13.00 -4.06
CA VAL A 16 3.91 -13.48 -3.01
C VAL A 16 4.31 -12.34 -2.07
N ILE A 17 4.28 -12.59 -0.78
CA ILE A 17 4.88 -11.71 0.25
C ILE A 17 6.06 -12.45 0.87
N ASP A 18 7.19 -11.77 1.01
CA ASP A 18 8.36 -12.31 1.71
C ASP A 18 8.03 -12.62 3.18
N ASP A 19 8.58 -13.72 3.70
CA ASP A 19 8.29 -14.17 5.07
C ASP A 19 8.81 -13.19 6.13
N GLN A 20 9.87 -12.45 5.86
CA GLN A 20 10.37 -11.43 6.78
C GLN A 20 9.41 -10.24 6.85
N ILE A 21 8.75 -9.87 5.72
CA ILE A 21 7.69 -8.85 5.73
C ILE A 21 6.49 -9.37 6.52
N THR A 22 6.08 -10.63 6.33
CA THR A 22 4.97 -11.21 7.08
C THR A 22 5.18 -11.16 8.59
N SER A 23 6.42 -11.34 9.07
CA SER A 23 6.72 -11.24 10.50
C SER A 23 6.44 -9.85 11.08
N VAL A 24 6.63 -8.80 10.27
CA VAL A 24 6.39 -7.40 10.69
C VAL A 24 4.91 -7.04 10.71
N LEU A 25 4.08 -7.72 9.90
CA LEU A 25 2.64 -7.45 9.81
C LEU A 25 1.89 -7.75 11.11
N ASN A 26 2.36 -8.71 11.90
CA ASN A 26 1.75 -9.08 13.18
C ASN A 26 1.69 -7.94 14.21
N ASP A 27 2.61 -6.99 14.11
CA ASP A 27 2.70 -5.85 15.02
C ASP A 27 1.99 -4.59 14.48
N SER A 28 1.18 -4.72 13.45
CA SER A 28 0.55 -3.59 12.78
C SER A 28 -0.88 -3.40 13.24
N ASP A 29 -1.24 -2.17 13.65
CA ASP A 29 -2.63 -1.83 13.94
C ASP A 29 -3.47 -1.77 12.66
N MET A 30 -2.83 -1.42 11.53
CA MET A 30 -3.42 -1.37 10.20
C MET A 30 -2.41 -1.81 9.15
N ILE A 31 -2.90 -2.47 8.11
CA ILE A 31 -2.12 -2.84 6.93
C ILE A 31 -2.72 -2.15 5.72
N VAL A 32 -1.86 -1.54 4.91
CA VAL A 32 -2.22 -0.91 3.63
C VAL A 32 -1.50 -1.63 2.50
N HIS A 33 -2.26 -2.03 1.47
CA HIS A 33 -1.73 -2.62 0.23
C HIS A 33 -2.07 -1.72 -0.97
N ALA A 34 -1.06 -1.15 -1.60
CA ALA A 34 -1.23 -0.16 -2.67
C ALA A 34 -1.33 -0.77 -4.10
N GLY A 35 -1.88 -1.98 -4.22
CA GLY A 35 -2.22 -2.59 -5.51
C GLY A 35 -1.19 -3.57 -6.08
N ASP A 36 -1.55 -4.18 -7.21
CA ASP A 36 -0.83 -5.29 -7.85
C ASP A 36 -0.63 -6.48 -6.90
N ILE A 37 -1.75 -6.95 -6.35
CA ILE A 37 -1.83 -8.02 -5.37
C ILE A 37 -1.65 -9.38 -6.04
N MET A 38 -2.39 -9.61 -7.13
CA MET A 38 -2.37 -10.78 -8.03
C MET A 38 -2.68 -12.13 -7.36
N SER A 39 -3.12 -12.15 -6.10
CA SER A 39 -3.63 -13.34 -5.42
C SER A 39 -4.54 -12.97 -4.26
N THR A 40 -5.74 -13.50 -4.24
CA THR A 40 -6.68 -13.28 -3.12
C THR A 40 -6.20 -13.91 -1.82
N SER A 41 -5.33 -14.92 -1.89
CA SER A 41 -4.67 -15.51 -0.71
C SER A 41 -3.86 -14.47 0.07
N ILE A 42 -3.29 -13.47 -0.62
CA ILE A 42 -2.61 -12.33 0.02
C ILE A 42 -3.61 -11.55 0.89
N ILE A 43 -4.75 -11.15 0.31
CA ILE A 43 -5.79 -10.39 1.05
C ILE A 43 -6.29 -11.20 2.26
N LYS A 44 -6.58 -12.49 2.05
CA LYS A 44 -7.00 -13.41 3.12
C LYS A 44 -5.94 -13.48 4.22
N LYS A 45 -4.66 -13.60 3.84
CA LYS A 45 -3.52 -13.64 4.77
C LYS A 45 -3.37 -12.32 5.54
N LEU A 46 -3.45 -11.15 4.88
CA LEU A 46 -3.36 -9.84 5.55
C LEU A 46 -4.43 -9.67 6.62
N LYS A 47 -5.65 -10.14 6.37
CA LYS A 47 -6.76 -10.11 7.33
C LYS A 47 -6.54 -10.98 8.56
N THR A 48 -5.60 -11.93 8.54
CA THR A 48 -5.23 -12.70 9.73
C THR A 48 -4.28 -11.94 10.66
N TYR A 49 -3.53 -10.96 10.13
CA TYR A 49 -2.59 -10.15 10.90
C TYR A 49 -3.23 -8.89 11.49
N SER A 50 -4.18 -8.28 10.78
CA SER A 50 -4.88 -7.09 11.27
C SER A 50 -6.35 -7.12 10.86
N SER A 51 -7.23 -6.68 11.76
CA SER A 51 -8.66 -6.46 11.44
C SER A 51 -8.88 -5.23 10.55
N ARG A 52 -7.87 -4.39 10.38
CA ARG A 52 -7.91 -3.17 9.56
C ARG A 52 -6.96 -3.30 8.39
N VAL A 53 -7.48 -3.81 7.28
CA VAL A 53 -6.76 -3.95 6.01
C VAL A 53 -7.42 -3.03 4.99
N ILE A 54 -6.64 -2.11 4.43
CA ILE A 54 -7.01 -1.27 3.29
C ILE A 54 -6.23 -1.78 2.09
N ALA A 55 -6.92 -2.11 1.00
CA ALA A 55 -6.28 -2.55 -0.23
C ALA A 55 -6.95 -1.91 -1.44
N VAL A 56 -6.16 -1.52 -2.42
CA VAL A 56 -6.66 -1.01 -3.72
C VAL A 56 -6.25 -1.95 -4.84
N ALA A 57 -7.00 -1.92 -5.94
CA ALA A 57 -6.64 -2.69 -7.14
C ALA A 57 -5.56 -1.96 -7.93
N GLY A 58 -4.48 -2.66 -8.31
CA GLY A 58 -3.52 -2.22 -9.31
C GLY A 58 -3.98 -2.53 -10.74
N ASN A 59 -3.11 -2.25 -11.72
CA ASN A 59 -3.41 -2.54 -13.13
C ASN A 59 -3.38 -4.04 -13.45
N ASN A 60 -2.76 -4.85 -12.62
CA ASN A 60 -2.73 -6.31 -12.79
C ASN A 60 -3.84 -7.04 -12.01
N ASP A 61 -4.58 -6.36 -11.13
CA ASP A 61 -5.68 -6.93 -10.36
C ASP A 61 -6.99 -6.89 -11.18
N LEU A 62 -7.03 -7.71 -12.24
CA LEU A 62 -8.15 -7.82 -13.16
C LEU A 62 -8.97 -9.06 -12.82
N PRO A 63 -10.29 -8.95 -12.51
CA PRO A 63 -11.11 -10.09 -12.12
C PRO A 63 -11.08 -11.24 -13.13
N GLU A 64 -11.00 -10.92 -14.43
CA GLU A 64 -10.94 -11.92 -15.51
C GLU A 64 -9.69 -12.81 -15.50
N ARG A 65 -8.65 -12.44 -14.76
CA ARG A 65 -7.44 -13.26 -14.58
C ARG A 65 -7.60 -14.36 -13.53
N TYR A 66 -8.70 -14.36 -12.77
CA TYR A 66 -8.95 -15.31 -11.72
C TYR A 66 -9.96 -16.37 -12.21
N PRO A 67 -9.64 -17.68 -12.12
CA PRO A 67 -10.55 -18.72 -12.57
C PRO A 67 -11.74 -18.94 -11.64
N ASP A 68 -11.58 -18.66 -10.37
CA ASP A 68 -12.57 -18.90 -9.33
C ASP A 68 -13.49 -17.69 -9.14
N GLU A 69 -14.80 -17.92 -9.05
CA GLU A 69 -15.81 -16.85 -8.92
C GLU A 69 -15.72 -16.11 -7.57
N GLU A 70 -15.31 -16.80 -6.50
CA GLU A 70 -15.09 -16.16 -5.20
C GLU A 70 -13.93 -15.17 -5.28
N ASP A 71 -12.84 -15.59 -5.92
CA ASP A 71 -11.65 -14.75 -6.10
C ASP A 71 -11.95 -13.57 -7.03
N LYS A 72 -12.69 -13.77 -8.13
CA LYS A 72 -13.17 -12.67 -8.98
C LYS A 72 -13.97 -11.64 -8.18
N LYS A 73 -14.87 -12.11 -7.32
CA LYS A 73 -15.67 -11.24 -6.47
C LYS A 73 -14.78 -10.41 -5.54
N ILE A 74 -13.84 -11.03 -4.84
CA ILE A 74 -12.92 -10.34 -3.93
C ILE A 74 -12.15 -9.24 -4.67
N ILE A 75 -11.62 -9.54 -5.85
CA ILE A 75 -10.87 -8.57 -6.66
C ILE A 75 -11.78 -7.46 -7.20
N SER A 76 -13.00 -7.78 -7.64
CA SER A 76 -13.95 -6.78 -8.15
C SER A 76 -14.44 -5.79 -7.10
N GLU A 77 -14.37 -6.16 -5.83
CA GLU A 77 -14.73 -5.29 -4.70
C GLU A 77 -13.63 -4.30 -4.33
N LEU A 78 -12.39 -4.50 -4.81
CA LEU A 78 -11.30 -3.57 -4.60
C LEU A 78 -11.51 -2.29 -5.39
N LYS A 79 -11.45 -1.15 -4.71
CA LYS A 79 -11.49 0.15 -5.38
C LYS A 79 -10.13 0.49 -5.98
N LYS A 80 -10.12 1.40 -6.94
CA LYS A 80 -8.88 1.97 -7.49
C LYS A 80 -8.26 3.03 -6.58
N VAL A 81 -9.10 3.70 -5.81
CA VAL A 81 -8.69 4.71 -4.83
C VAL A 81 -9.47 4.48 -3.54
N GLU A 82 -8.79 4.40 -2.42
CA GLU A 82 -9.36 4.38 -1.08
C GLU A 82 -8.90 5.58 -0.27
N GLN A 83 -9.80 6.09 0.55
CA GLN A 83 -9.52 7.18 1.47
C GLN A 83 -9.99 6.83 2.87
N PHE A 84 -9.17 7.14 3.86
CA PHE A 84 -9.50 6.97 5.27
C PHE A 84 -8.85 8.06 6.12
N SER A 85 -9.36 8.26 7.32
CA SER A 85 -8.82 9.27 8.22
C SER A 85 -8.18 8.65 9.47
N ILE A 86 -7.06 9.19 9.89
CA ILE A 86 -6.41 8.90 11.15
C ILE A 86 -6.16 10.23 11.86
N ASN A 87 -6.67 10.37 13.10
CA ASN A 87 -6.57 11.60 13.87
C ASN A 87 -7.00 12.84 13.04
N ASN A 88 -8.12 12.73 12.32
CA ASN A 88 -8.65 13.76 11.42
C ASN A 88 -7.72 14.16 10.25
N LYS A 89 -6.70 13.38 9.96
CA LYS A 89 -5.83 13.56 8.79
C LYS A 89 -6.23 12.56 7.70
N LEU A 90 -6.53 13.05 6.52
CA LEU A 90 -6.91 12.23 5.37
C LEU A 90 -5.69 11.51 4.80
N VAL A 91 -5.82 10.21 4.58
CA VAL A 91 -4.85 9.38 3.84
C VAL A 91 -5.52 8.85 2.58
N THR A 92 -4.88 9.02 1.46
CA THR A 92 -5.32 8.45 0.18
C THR A 92 -4.38 7.35 -0.25
N VAL A 93 -4.95 6.25 -0.76
CA VAL A 93 -4.22 5.12 -1.33
C VAL A 93 -4.72 4.88 -2.74
N GLU A 94 -3.81 4.80 -3.70
CA GLU A 94 -4.06 4.35 -5.05
C GLU A 94 -2.84 3.61 -5.61
N HIS A 95 -3.01 2.85 -6.70
CA HIS A 95 -1.86 2.17 -7.30
C HIS A 95 -0.96 3.12 -8.07
N GLY A 96 -1.52 4.13 -8.74
CA GLY A 96 -0.78 5.16 -9.47
C GLY A 96 -0.71 4.91 -10.99
N ASP A 97 -1.10 3.74 -11.46
CA ASP A 97 -1.06 3.34 -12.89
C ASP A 97 -1.79 4.29 -13.83
N ARG A 98 -2.84 4.97 -13.36
CA ARG A 98 -3.58 5.97 -14.15
C ARG A 98 -2.75 7.20 -14.56
N PHE A 99 -1.62 7.42 -13.92
CA PHE A 99 -0.67 8.50 -14.26
C PHE A 99 0.49 8.01 -15.14
N GLY A 100 0.40 6.81 -15.71
CA GLY A 100 1.43 6.20 -16.55
C GLY A 100 2.51 5.45 -15.75
N HIS A 101 3.58 5.07 -16.42
CA HIS A 101 4.62 4.22 -15.84
C HIS A 101 5.40 4.87 -14.69
N HIS A 102 5.47 6.19 -14.66
CA HIS A 102 6.19 6.98 -13.67
C HIS A 102 5.31 8.14 -13.20
N PRO A 103 4.38 7.90 -12.26
CA PRO A 103 3.53 8.93 -11.69
C PRO A 103 4.35 10.10 -11.17
N SER A 104 4.06 11.32 -11.62
CA SER A 104 4.70 12.48 -11.02
C SER A 104 4.06 12.78 -9.65
N HIS A 105 4.87 13.18 -8.68
CA HIS A 105 4.33 13.59 -7.37
C HIS A 105 3.45 14.85 -7.48
N ALA A 106 3.67 15.69 -8.49
CA ALA A 106 2.83 16.85 -8.76
C ALA A 106 1.42 16.43 -9.17
N ASP A 107 1.29 15.44 -10.05
CA ASP A 107 -0.02 14.93 -10.50
C ASP A 107 -0.76 14.22 -9.35
N LEU A 108 -0.05 13.41 -8.56
CA LEU A 108 -0.62 12.76 -7.37
C LEU A 108 -1.15 13.80 -6.37
N ARG A 109 -0.37 14.85 -6.09
CA ARG A 109 -0.78 15.95 -5.20
C ARG A 109 -1.96 16.73 -5.75
N ALA A 110 -1.97 17.00 -7.06
CA ALA A 110 -3.07 17.69 -7.72
C ALA A 110 -4.38 16.89 -7.70
N ALA A 111 -4.29 15.56 -7.79
CA ALA A 111 -5.44 14.68 -7.70
C ALA A 111 -6.02 14.55 -6.28
N HIS A 112 -5.20 14.73 -5.24
CA HIS A 112 -5.57 14.53 -3.83
C HIS A 112 -5.10 15.68 -2.93
N PRO A 113 -5.51 16.94 -3.20
CA PRO A 113 -4.96 18.13 -2.55
C PRO A 113 -5.25 18.19 -1.04
N ASP A 114 -6.33 17.56 -0.59
CA ASP A 114 -6.78 17.58 0.81
C ASP A 114 -6.13 16.50 1.67
N SER A 115 -5.33 15.61 1.07
CA SER A 115 -4.68 14.53 1.80
C SER A 115 -3.51 15.05 2.63
N LYS A 116 -3.31 14.47 3.81
CA LYS A 116 -2.05 14.57 4.56
C LYS A 116 -0.98 13.70 3.91
N LEU A 117 -1.37 12.51 3.47
CA LEU A 117 -0.49 11.49 2.93
C LEU A 117 -1.15 10.81 1.73
N ILE A 118 -0.40 10.63 0.66
CA ILE A 118 -0.74 9.84 -0.51
C ILE A 118 0.19 8.64 -0.57
N ILE A 119 -0.39 7.44 -0.60
CA ILE A 119 0.32 6.17 -0.72
C ILE A 119 0.07 5.63 -2.12
N TYR A 120 1.13 5.29 -2.86
CA TYR A 120 1.01 4.69 -4.17
C TYR A 120 2.00 3.53 -4.36
N GLY A 121 1.84 2.74 -5.41
CA GLY A 121 2.69 1.59 -5.77
C GLY A 121 3.25 1.69 -7.19
N HIS A 122 3.06 0.63 -8.00
CA HIS A 122 3.26 0.58 -9.44
C HIS A 122 4.71 0.64 -9.94
N THR A 123 5.52 1.55 -9.42
CA THR A 123 6.88 1.78 -9.93
C THR A 123 7.91 0.80 -9.40
N HIS A 124 7.58 0.04 -8.36
CA HIS A 124 8.50 -0.85 -7.63
C HIS A 124 9.72 -0.12 -7.03
N ASN A 125 9.71 1.20 -6.98
CA ASN A 125 10.75 2.03 -6.36
C ASN A 125 10.25 2.57 -5.04
N GLN A 126 11.08 2.44 -4.00
CA GLN A 126 10.75 3.00 -2.69
C GLN A 126 10.94 4.52 -2.71
N VAL A 127 9.93 5.27 -2.29
CA VAL A 127 9.93 6.73 -2.29
C VAL A 127 9.32 7.26 -0.99
N CYS A 128 9.97 8.26 -0.40
CA CYS A 128 9.44 9.01 0.75
C CYS A 128 9.63 10.51 0.51
N ASP A 129 8.65 11.15 -0.13
CA ASP A 129 8.68 12.59 -0.44
C ASP A 129 7.79 13.38 0.53
N MET A 130 8.42 13.90 1.57
CA MET A 130 7.80 14.75 2.59
C MET A 130 8.15 16.25 2.40
N SER A 131 8.73 16.61 1.25
CA SER A 131 9.18 17.99 0.97
C SER A 131 8.04 18.99 0.82
N LYS A 132 6.85 18.51 0.45
CA LYS A 132 5.63 19.31 0.25
C LYS A 132 4.41 18.53 0.78
N SER A 133 3.35 19.27 1.11
CA SER A 133 2.04 18.67 1.40
C SER A 133 1.21 18.60 0.11
N PRO A 134 0.44 17.53 -0.11
CA PRO A 134 0.47 16.23 0.60
C PRO A 134 1.82 15.52 0.52
N TRP A 135 2.17 14.76 1.56
CA TRP A 135 3.30 13.83 1.47
C TRP A 135 2.99 12.71 0.51
N VAL A 136 3.99 12.24 -0.22
CA VAL A 136 3.85 11.17 -1.22
C VAL A 136 4.83 10.06 -0.92
N VAL A 137 4.32 8.84 -0.74
CA VAL A 137 5.15 7.68 -0.42
C VAL A 137 4.82 6.49 -1.29
N ASN A 138 5.85 5.70 -1.59
CA ASN A 138 5.74 4.40 -2.26
C ASN A 138 6.57 3.39 -1.47
N PRO A 139 6.00 2.27 -1.01
CA PRO A 139 6.74 1.30 -0.21
C PRO A 139 7.77 0.50 -1.02
N GLY A 140 7.78 0.61 -2.35
CA GLY A 140 8.47 -0.33 -3.23
C GLY A 140 7.69 -1.64 -3.39
N ALA A 141 8.29 -2.65 -3.99
CA ALA A 141 7.67 -3.95 -4.18
C ALA A 141 7.92 -4.88 -2.99
N ALA A 142 6.85 -5.40 -2.39
CA ALA A 142 6.92 -6.37 -1.31
C ALA A 142 7.04 -7.83 -1.78
N GLY A 143 6.86 -8.07 -3.07
CA GLY A 143 7.09 -9.36 -3.72
C GLY A 143 8.55 -9.58 -4.11
N HIS A 144 8.81 -10.74 -4.75
CA HIS A 144 10.16 -11.12 -5.17
C HIS A 144 10.51 -10.68 -6.59
N THR A 145 9.58 -10.06 -7.33
CA THR A 145 9.78 -9.68 -8.73
C THR A 145 10.05 -8.20 -8.89
N ARG A 146 11.04 -7.86 -9.73
CA ARG A 146 11.35 -6.48 -10.13
C ARG A 146 11.59 -5.53 -8.94
N ASN A 147 12.37 -6.00 -7.94
CA ASN A 147 12.70 -5.20 -6.78
C ASN A 147 13.85 -4.26 -7.11
N ASN A 148 13.52 -3.03 -7.52
CA ASN A 148 14.49 -2.03 -7.97
C ASN A 148 15.38 -1.54 -6.83
N ASP A 149 14.94 -1.68 -5.57
CA ASP A 149 15.69 -1.29 -4.37
C ASP A 149 16.54 -2.43 -3.77
N GLY A 150 16.70 -3.53 -4.51
CA GLY A 150 17.62 -4.63 -4.19
C GLY A 150 17.02 -5.76 -3.36
N GLY A 151 15.73 -5.72 -3.05
CA GLY A 151 15.00 -6.77 -2.33
C GLY A 151 13.56 -6.37 -2.05
N PRO A 152 12.75 -7.26 -1.46
CA PRO A 152 11.41 -6.93 -1.03
C PRO A 152 11.40 -5.76 -0.04
N CYS A 153 10.53 -4.79 -0.28
CA CYS A 153 10.48 -3.56 0.50
C CYS A 153 9.08 -3.33 1.12
N TYR A 154 9.07 -2.59 2.21
CA TYR A 154 7.85 -2.12 2.88
C TYR A 154 8.11 -0.81 3.59
N MET A 155 7.06 -0.13 4.02
CA MET A 155 7.16 1.04 4.88
C MET A 155 6.37 0.86 6.17
N GLN A 156 6.80 1.54 7.22
CA GLN A 156 6.05 1.69 8.45
C GLN A 156 5.76 3.17 8.69
N ILE A 157 4.53 3.48 9.04
CA ILE A 157 4.11 4.80 9.48
C ILE A 157 3.81 4.69 10.97
N LEU A 158 4.60 5.37 11.77
CA LEU A 158 4.44 5.45 13.22
C LEU A 158 3.75 6.76 13.56
N ILE A 159 2.68 6.68 14.35
CA ILE A 159 1.82 7.82 14.67
C ILE A 159 1.78 8.00 16.18
N ASP A 160 2.20 9.18 16.61
CA ASP A 160 2.04 9.65 17.99
C ASP A 160 1.37 11.01 17.96
N ASN A 161 0.06 11.03 18.21
CA ASN A 161 -0.80 12.20 18.08
C ASN A 161 -0.70 12.83 16.67
N ASP A 162 -0.19 14.04 16.55
CA ASP A 162 0.02 14.73 15.27
C ASP A 162 1.40 14.46 14.65
N ASN A 163 2.28 13.78 15.37
CA ASN A 163 3.60 13.42 14.88
C ASN A 163 3.56 12.10 14.09
N TRP A 164 3.97 12.16 12.84
CA TRP A 164 4.00 11.01 11.93
C TRP A 164 5.44 10.79 11.45
N GLU A 165 5.97 9.62 11.77
CA GLU A 165 7.28 9.16 11.31
C GLU A 165 7.11 8.07 10.25
N ILE A 166 7.80 8.20 9.11
CA ILE A 166 7.77 7.22 8.03
C ILE A 166 9.13 6.55 7.94
N LYS A 167 9.15 5.22 8.05
CA LYS A 167 10.35 4.38 7.99
C LYS A 167 10.30 3.50 6.75
N SER A 168 11.32 3.58 5.94
CA SER A 168 11.52 2.76 4.73
C SER A 168 12.41 1.57 5.05
N HIS A 169 12.01 0.38 4.62
CA HIS A 169 12.72 -0.87 4.86
C HIS A 169 12.81 -1.69 3.58
N CYS A 170 13.99 -2.25 3.30
CA CYS A 170 14.18 -3.26 2.26
C CYS A 170 14.96 -4.44 2.85
N ILE A 171 14.52 -5.64 2.51
CA ILE A 171 15.15 -6.90 2.92
C ILE A 171 16.30 -7.16 1.95
N LYS A 172 17.47 -7.39 2.49
CA LYS A 172 18.69 -7.68 1.71
C LYS A 172 18.98 -9.17 1.68
#